data_45d96c869ba64f71cde5d3f6c63e018c
#
_entry.id   45d96c869ba64f71cde5d3f6c63e018c
#
_cell.length_a   1.000
_cell.length_b   1.000
_cell.length_c   1.000
_cell.angle_alpha   90.00
_cell.angle_beta   90.00
_cell.angle_gamma   90.00
#
_symmetry.space_group_name_H-M   'P 1'
#
loop_
_entity.id
_entity.type
_entity.pdbx_description
1 polymer ?
#
loop_
_entity_poly.entity_id
_entity_poly.type
_entity_poly.pdbx_seq_one_letter_code
_entity_poly.pdbx_strand_id
1 'polypeptide(L)'
;MPNITFDLSTRNRDTGEIAVTPTALDPRTVGIVVVDPWNFHWCKTSSERVASLIPRMNKCLAIARSLEMPVYLCPTDVANNYVGTRQFEVPLAGKRHPVPDLPDPAYPQPADGGGCTCG
;
A
#
# COMPACT_ATOMS: atom_id res chain seq x y z
N MET A 1 21.03 -12.33 -6.18
CA MET A 1 19.73 -12.97 -5.92
C MET A 1 19.02 -13.24 -7.22
N PRO A 2 18.12 -14.24 -7.30
CA PRO A 2 17.32 -14.44 -8.51
C PRO A 2 16.32 -13.27 -8.70
N ASN A 3 16.09 -12.88 -9.95
CA ASN A 3 15.05 -11.92 -10.29
C ASN A 3 13.66 -12.52 -10.02
N ILE A 4 12.70 -11.65 -9.71
CA ILE A 4 11.29 -12.01 -9.65
C ILE A 4 10.62 -11.55 -10.95
N THR A 5 9.81 -12.41 -11.54
CA THR A 5 9.04 -12.05 -12.74
C THR A 5 7.62 -11.64 -12.34
N PHE A 6 7.21 -10.46 -12.78
CA PHE A 6 5.85 -9.95 -12.66
C PHE A 6 5.22 -9.81 -14.02
N ASP A 7 3.95 -10.14 -14.12
CA ASP A 7 3.12 -9.84 -15.28
C ASP A 7 2.60 -8.41 -15.14
N LEU A 8 3.35 -7.45 -15.68
CA LEU A 8 2.96 -6.04 -15.64
C LEU A 8 1.94 -5.75 -16.73
N SER A 9 0.81 -5.17 -16.34
CA SER A 9 -0.22 -4.76 -17.28
C SER A 9 -0.19 -3.25 -17.51
N THR A 10 -0.26 -2.86 -18.78
CA THR A 10 -0.42 -1.46 -19.21
C THR A 10 -1.73 -1.33 -19.97
N ARG A 11 -2.43 -0.21 -19.75
CA ARG A 11 -3.64 0.11 -20.50
C ARG A 11 -3.35 1.25 -21.48
N ASN A 12 -3.65 1.03 -22.76
CA ASN A 12 -3.67 2.10 -23.73
C ASN A 12 -4.81 3.06 -23.37
N ARG A 13 -4.50 4.35 -23.22
CA ARG A 13 -5.49 5.37 -22.80
C ARG A 13 -6.54 5.67 -23.87
N ASP A 14 -6.18 5.53 -25.14
CA ASP A 14 -7.04 5.88 -26.27
C ASP A 14 -7.94 4.71 -26.69
N THR A 15 -7.40 3.49 -26.71
CA THR A 15 -8.14 2.29 -27.15
C THR A 15 -8.73 1.48 -26.00
N GLY A 16 -8.24 1.66 -24.78
CA GLY A 16 -8.60 0.86 -23.61
C GLY A 16 -7.98 -0.55 -23.58
N GLU A 17 -7.21 -0.92 -24.61
CA GLU A 17 -6.56 -2.23 -24.69
C GLU A 17 -5.55 -2.44 -23.56
N ILE A 18 -5.51 -3.66 -23.06
CA ILE A 18 -4.58 -4.08 -21.99
C ILE A 18 -3.51 -4.98 -22.61
N ALA A 19 -2.26 -4.57 -22.48
CA ALA A 19 -1.10 -5.40 -22.78
C ALA A 19 -0.47 -5.92 -21.47
N VAL A 20 -0.12 -7.20 -21.44
CA VAL A 20 0.57 -7.84 -20.31
C VAL A 20 1.97 -8.22 -20.76
N THR A 21 2.98 -7.78 -20.01
CA THR A 21 4.40 -8.03 -20.32
C THR A 21 5.08 -8.65 -19.13
N PRO A 22 5.59 -9.91 -19.23
CA PRO A 22 6.43 -10.49 -18.19
C PRO A 22 7.71 -9.66 -18.02
N THR A 23 7.94 -9.16 -16.81
CA THR A 23 9.07 -8.30 -16.50
C THR A 23 9.86 -8.85 -15.34
N ALA A 24 11.13 -9.14 -15.56
CA ALA A 24 12.03 -9.60 -14.53
C ALA A 24 12.67 -8.40 -13.80
N LEU A 25 12.50 -8.34 -12.49
CA LEU A 25 12.99 -7.26 -11.63
C LEU A 25 13.91 -7.80 -10.55
N ASP A 26 14.95 -7.04 -10.21
CA ASP A 26 15.74 -7.29 -9.00
C ASP A 26 14.84 -6.97 -7.78
N PRO A 27 14.60 -7.92 -6.85
CA PRO A 27 13.74 -7.70 -5.70
C PRO A 27 14.11 -6.45 -4.89
N ARG A 28 15.38 -6.12 -4.81
CA ARG A 28 15.89 -4.96 -4.05
C ARG A 28 15.46 -3.61 -4.65
N THR A 29 15.04 -3.60 -5.91
CA THR A 29 14.53 -2.40 -6.60
C THR A 29 13.00 -2.26 -6.51
N VAL A 30 12.32 -3.25 -5.90
CA VAL A 30 10.87 -3.28 -5.75
C VAL A 30 10.51 -3.11 -4.28
N GLY A 31 9.72 -2.09 -3.95
CA GLY A 31 9.22 -1.86 -2.60
C GLY A 31 7.75 -2.29 -2.45
N ILE A 32 7.40 -2.77 -1.26
CA ILE A 32 6.01 -3.03 -0.88
C ILE A 32 5.55 -1.96 0.09
N VAL A 33 4.45 -1.30 -0.24
CA VAL A 33 3.79 -0.34 0.64
C VAL A 33 2.49 -0.97 1.13
N VAL A 34 2.35 -1.11 2.45
CA VAL A 34 1.13 -1.62 3.10
C VAL A 34 0.37 -0.43 3.66
N VAL A 35 -0.75 -0.12 3.03
CA VAL A 35 -1.59 1.02 3.38
C VAL A 35 -2.72 0.54 4.29
N ASP A 36 -2.89 1.21 5.43
CA ASP A 36 -4.00 1.05 6.36
C ASP A 36 -4.31 -0.40 6.82
N PRO A 37 -3.32 -1.17 7.30
CA PRO A 37 -3.56 -2.51 7.82
C PRO A 37 -4.10 -2.44 9.25
N TRP A 38 -5.28 -1.87 9.45
CA TRP A 38 -5.85 -1.65 10.77
C TRP A 38 -6.25 -2.95 11.48
N ASN A 39 -6.04 -2.99 12.78
CA ASN A 39 -6.60 -4.02 13.66
C ASN A 39 -7.99 -3.64 14.17
N PHE A 40 -8.37 -2.37 14.07
CA PHE A 40 -9.66 -1.83 14.46
C PHE A 40 -10.07 -0.69 13.53
N HIS A 41 -11.36 -0.65 13.20
CA HIS A 41 -11.99 0.42 12.43
C HIS A 41 -13.45 0.56 12.89
N TRP A 42 -14.02 1.76 12.80
CA TRP A 42 -15.42 1.99 13.12
C TRP A 42 -16.38 1.17 12.23
N CYS A 43 -15.99 0.84 11.02
CA CYS A 43 -16.71 -0.12 10.18
C CYS A 43 -16.27 -1.54 10.52
N LYS A 44 -17.13 -2.28 11.23
CA LYS A 44 -16.86 -3.65 11.68
C LYS A 44 -16.57 -4.61 10.52
N THR A 45 -17.36 -4.54 9.44
CA THR A 45 -17.18 -5.38 8.24
C THR A 45 -15.80 -5.17 7.60
N SER A 46 -15.33 -3.91 7.54
CA SER A 46 -13.98 -3.61 7.03
C SER A 46 -12.90 -4.21 7.93
N SER A 47 -13.04 -4.11 9.25
CA SER A 47 -12.10 -4.73 10.20
C SER A 47 -12.03 -6.25 10.04
N GLU A 48 -13.18 -6.92 9.88
CA GLU A 48 -13.24 -8.36 9.67
C GLU A 48 -12.58 -8.79 8.35
N ARG A 49 -12.79 -8.03 7.28
CA ARG A 49 -12.13 -8.27 5.98
C ARG A 49 -10.62 -8.09 6.07
N VAL A 50 -10.14 -7.02 6.71
CA VAL A 50 -8.71 -6.81 6.94
C VAL A 50 -8.15 -7.95 7.78
N ALA A 51 -8.79 -8.33 8.88
CA ALA A 51 -8.35 -9.44 9.73
C ALA A 51 -8.19 -10.75 8.95
N SER A 52 -9.09 -11.04 8.01
CA SER A 52 -9.00 -12.23 7.16
C SER A 52 -7.80 -12.23 6.19
N LEU A 53 -7.31 -11.05 5.80
CA LEU A 53 -6.16 -10.88 4.91
C LEU A 53 -4.80 -11.00 5.63
N ILE A 54 -4.75 -10.67 6.92
CA ILE A 54 -3.49 -10.58 7.69
C ILE A 54 -2.63 -11.84 7.62
N PRO A 55 -3.14 -13.07 7.78
CA PRO A 55 -2.30 -14.26 7.71
C PRO A 55 -1.57 -14.42 6.37
N ARG A 56 -2.28 -14.15 5.27
CA ARG A 56 -1.70 -14.20 3.92
C ARG A 56 -0.71 -13.06 3.69
N MET A 57 -1.07 -11.86 4.11
CA MET A 57 -0.21 -10.67 4.04
C MET A 57 1.11 -10.91 4.77
N ASN A 58 1.07 -11.41 6.00
CA ASN A 58 2.28 -11.69 6.78
C ASN A 58 3.20 -12.69 6.09
N LYS A 59 2.66 -13.74 5.45
CA LYS A 59 3.47 -14.68 4.65
C LYS A 59 4.14 -13.98 3.47
N CYS A 60 3.41 -13.16 2.72
CA CYS A 60 3.95 -12.39 1.60
C CYS A 60 5.07 -11.44 2.06
N LEU A 61 4.85 -10.71 3.16
CA LEU A 61 5.83 -9.78 3.70
C LEU A 61 7.08 -10.49 4.25
N ALA A 62 6.93 -11.68 4.82
CA ALA A 62 8.07 -12.49 5.26
C ALA A 62 8.94 -12.92 4.06
N ILE A 63 8.31 -13.39 2.97
CA ILE A 63 9.00 -13.73 1.73
C ILE A 63 9.68 -12.50 1.13
N ALA A 64 8.97 -11.37 1.06
CA ALA A 64 9.53 -10.12 0.55
C ALA A 64 10.81 -9.72 1.30
N ARG A 65 10.77 -9.75 2.63
CA ARG A 65 11.96 -9.46 3.45
C ARG A 65 13.10 -10.46 3.24
N SER A 66 12.81 -11.74 3.03
CA SER A 66 13.84 -12.74 2.71
C SER A 66 14.50 -12.52 1.35
N LEU A 67 13.83 -11.79 0.46
CA LEU A 67 14.34 -11.35 -0.84
C LEU A 67 14.93 -9.92 -0.79
N GLU A 68 15.14 -9.38 0.40
CA GLU A 68 15.65 -8.01 0.63
C GLU A 68 14.79 -6.89 -0.01
N MET A 69 13.52 -7.17 -0.28
CA MET A 69 12.57 -6.15 -0.72
C MET A 69 12.27 -5.17 0.43
N PRO A 70 12.35 -3.86 0.21
CA PRO A 70 11.89 -2.87 1.17
C PRO A 70 10.38 -3.02 1.46
N VAL A 71 10.01 -3.02 2.74
CA VAL A 71 8.60 -3.06 3.17
C VAL A 71 8.31 -1.85 4.03
N TYR A 72 7.34 -1.05 3.61
CA TYR A 72 6.89 0.15 4.27
C TYR A 72 5.47 -0.03 4.80
N LEU A 73 5.26 0.27 6.07
CA LEU A 73 3.93 0.31 6.68
C LEU A 73 3.47 1.76 6.75
N CYS A 74 2.34 2.05 6.14
CA CYS A 74 1.78 3.40 6.04
C CYS A 74 0.38 3.46 6.68
N PRO A 75 0.29 3.41 8.02
CA PRO A 75 -0.98 3.54 8.72
C PRO A 75 -1.42 5.02 8.71
N THR A 76 -2.70 5.26 8.41
CA THR A 76 -3.29 6.59 8.52
C THR A 76 -3.58 6.91 9.99
N ASP A 77 -3.25 8.13 10.43
CA ASP A 77 -3.56 8.74 11.73
C ASP A 77 -3.02 8.02 12.98
N VAL A 78 -2.43 6.84 12.84
CA VAL A 78 -1.93 6.04 13.97
C VAL A 78 -0.40 5.93 14.02
N ALA A 79 0.31 6.67 13.18
CA ALA A 79 1.77 6.65 13.12
C ALA A 79 2.41 6.99 14.48
N ASN A 80 1.78 7.86 15.27
CA ASN A 80 2.25 8.25 16.59
C ASN A 80 2.35 7.10 17.60
N ASN A 81 1.61 6.00 17.38
CA ASN A 81 1.71 4.80 18.21
C ASN A 81 3.07 4.08 18.06
N TYR A 82 3.85 4.44 17.05
CA TYR A 82 5.16 3.84 16.73
C TYR A 82 6.34 4.75 17.09
N VAL A 83 6.10 5.89 17.74
CA VAL A 83 7.17 6.78 18.22
C VAL A 83 8.16 6.00 19.09
N GLY A 84 9.46 6.24 18.88
CA GLY A 84 10.54 5.53 19.55
C GLY A 84 10.87 4.15 18.99
N THR A 85 10.18 3.71 17.93
CA THR A 85 10.54 2.49 17.19
C THR A 85 11.42 2.83 15.98
N ARG A 86 12.29 1.89 15.59
CA ARG A 86 13.11 2.04 14.38
C ARG A 86 12.25 2.29 13.13
N GLN A 87 11.09 1.66 13.05
CA GLN A 87 10.15 1.77 11.94
C GLN A 87 9.60 3.19 11.78
N PHE A 88 9.51 3.94 12.88
CA PHE A 88 9.08 5.33 12.89
C PHE A 88 10.26 6.27 12.62
N GLU A 89 11.39 6.06 13.29
CA GLU A 89 12.53 6.99 13.27
C GLU A 89 13.29 6.98 11.93
N VAL A 90 13.47 5.80 11.30
CA VAL A 90 14.22 5.71 10.04
C VAL A 90 13.60 6.52 8.90
N PRO A 91 12.28 6.46 8.63
CA PRO A 91 11.65 7.31 7.62
C PRO A 91 11.72 8.80 7.94
N LEU A 92 11.68 9.18 9.23
CA LEU A 92 11.79 10.59 9.64
C LEU A 92 13.18 11.16 9.41
N ALA A 93 14.22 10.36 9.56
CA ALA A 93 15.60 10.75 9.29
C ALA A 93 15.91 10.83 7.78
N GLY A 94 15.04 10.31 6.93
CA GLY A 94 15.17 10.32 5.48
C GLY A 94 15.05 11.72 4.89
N LYS A 95 15.70 11.93 3.73
CA LYS A 95 15.57 13.18 2.99
C LYS A 95 14.13 13.31 2.47
N ARG A 96 13.47 14.39 2.85
CA ARG A 96 12.15 14.74 2.31
C ARG A 96 12.30 15.44 0.97
N HIS A 97 11.56 14.99 -0.02
CA HIS A 97 11.38 15.69 -1.27
C HIS A 97 10.11 16.54 -1.18
N PRO A 98 10.08 17.74 -1.78
CA PRO A 98 8.85 18.52 -1.85
C PRO A 98 7.79 17.72 -2.60
N VAL A 99 6.59 17.72 -2.06
CA VAL A 99 5.43 17.14 -2.75
C VAL A 99 5.09 18.07 -3.92
N PRO A 100 4.97 17.57 -5.16
CA PRO A 100 4.52 18.41 -6.28
C PRO A 100 3.12 18.92 -6.02
N ASP A 101 2.83 20.14 -6.48
CA ASP A 101 1.46 20.67 -6.47
C ASP A 101 0.59 19.76 -7.35
N LEU A 102 -0.23 18.95 -6.70
CA LEU A 102 -1.22 18.13 -7.38
C LEU A 102 -2.52 18.95 -7.50
N PRO A 103 -3.18 18.93 -8.68
CA PRO A 103 -4.48 19.54 -8.78
C PRO A 103 -5.43 18.89 -7.78
N ASP A 104 -6.18 19.70 -7.06
CA ASP A 104 -7.18 19.23 -6.10
C ASP A 104 -8.28 18.49 -6.87
N PRO A 105 -8.39 17.15 -6.79
CA PRO A 105 -9.38 16.44 -7.57
C PRO A 105 -10.75 16.72 -6.96
N ALA A 106 -11.61 17.38 -7.71
CA ALA A 106 -13.01 17.56 -7.34
C ALA A 106 -13.71 16.20 -7.41
N TYR A 107 -13.71 15.44 -6.31
CA TYR A 107 -14.54 14.24 -6.21
C TYR A 107 -15.98 14.67 -5.91
N PRO A 108 -16.97 14.19 -6.67
CA PRO A 108 -18.36 14.39 -6.30
C PRO A 108 -18.59 13.76 -4.92
N GLN A 109 -19.07 14.56 -3.97
CA GLN A 109 -19.43 14.04 -2.65
C GLN A 109 -20.60 13.07 -2.81
N PRO A 110 -20.59 11.91 -2.13
CA PRO A 110 -21.72 11.01 -2.10
C PRO A 110 -22.95 11.75 -1.55
N ALA A 111 -24.11 11.53 -2.14
CA ALA A 111 -25.36 12.19 -1.76
C ALA A 111 -25.76 11.93 -0.28
N ASP A 112 -25.27 10.85 0.30
CA ASP A 112 -25.51 10.42 1.69
C ASP A 112 -24.42 10.86 2.68
N GLY A 113 -23.48 11.73 2.27
CA GLY A 113 -22.38 12.17 3.11
C GLY A 113 -21.27 11.14 3.33
N GLY A 114 -21.26 10.03 2.58
CA GLY A 114 -20.17 9.05 2.57
C GLY A 114 -20.08 8.17 3.82
N GLY A 115 -21.17 8.00 4.56
CA GLY A 115 -21.24 7.09 5.70
C GLY A 115 -21.05 5.63 5.30
N CYS A 116 -20.59 4.78 6.23
CA CYS A 116 -20.55 3.34 6.03
C CYS A 116 -21.97 2.80 5.90
N THR A 117 -22.29 2.20 4.76
CA THR A 117 -23.56 1.50 4.51
C THR A 117 -23.52 0.03 4.88
N CYS A 118 -22.52 -0.41 5.64
CA CYS A 118 -22.40 -1.77 6.14
C CYS A 118 -23.49 -1.98 7.21
N GLY A 119 -24.64 -2.56 6.82
CA GLY A 119 -25.65 -3.06 7.75
C GLY A 119 -25.20 -4.33 8.44
#